data_1baccf8ab8a44db93ba71d0a1d3dbec1
#
_entry.id   1baccf8ab8a44db93ba71d0a1d3dbec1
#
_cell.length_a   1.000
_cell.length_b   1.000
_cell.length_c   1.000
_cell.angle_alpha   90.00
_cell.angle_beta   90.00
_cell.angle_gamma   90.00
#
_symmetry.space_group_name_H-M   'P 1'
#
loop_
_entity.id
_entity.type
_entity.pdbx_description
1 polymer ?
#
loop_
_entity_poly.entity_id
_entity_poly.type
_entity_poly.pdbx_seq_one_letter_code
_entity_poly.pdbx_strand_id
1 'polypeptide(L)'
;MDKARRREIEERVYAGDRLTGRDSEELAACDELAWLGRLANDRRAAHHGDRVTFLIGASQVSDRVTEAAAPAEVLRRFAVTRLGIIGPRHVSCSTADHTPALAQLALNFGVDDLVAPPDADRDEIVHLIWDAGFRPVERDADDNVVREYDPPVPLAERRATPQQVWA
;
A
#
# COMPACT_ATOMS: atom_id res chain seq x y z
N MET A 1 -14.90 15.30 -12.16
CA MET A 1 -15.53 14.11 -12.81
C MET A 1 -16.96 13.94 -12.27
N ASP A 2 -17.96 13.73 -13.14
CA ASP A 2 -19.35 13.58 -12.71
C ASP A 2 -19.65 12.17 -12.15
N LYS A 3 -20.85 12.01 -11.55
CA LYS A 3 -21.29 10.76 -10.90
C LYS A 3 -21.42 9.58 -11.87
N ALA A 4 -21.89 9.83 -13.10
CA ALA A 4 -22.11 8.77 -14.08
C ALA A 4 -20.76 8.21 -14.56
N ARG A 5 -19.81 9.10 -14.82
CA ARG A 5 -18.46 8.74 -15.23
C ARG A 5 -17.68 7.99 -14.15
N ARG A 6 -17.82 8.38 -12.87
CA ARG A 6 -17.24 7.62 -11.77
C ARG A 6 -17.78 6.19 -11.71
N ARG A 7 -19.07 6.03 -11.84
CA ARG A 7 -19.71 4.72 -11.83
C ARG A 7 -19.22 3.83 -12.99
N GLU A 8 -19.05 4.39 -14.19
CA GLU A 8 -18.49 3.66 -15.33
C GLU A 8 -17.06 3.16 -15.04
N ILE A 9 -16.22 4.00 -14.45
CA ILE A 9 -14.86 3.62 -14.06
C ILE A 9 -14.89 2.55 -12.95
N GLU A 10 -15.73 2.71 -11.93
CA GLU A 10 -15.91 1.71 -10.86
C GLU A 10 -16.30 0.34 -11.45
N GLU A 11 -17.29 0.30 -12.34
CA GLU A 11 -17.75 -0.93 -12.98
C GLU A 11 -16.62 -1.63 -13.73
N ARG A 12 -15.79 -0.89 -14.47
CA ARG A 12 -14.61 -1.43 -15.14
C ARG A 12 -13.56 -1.97 -14.17
N VAL A 13 -13.27 -1.22 -13.11
CA VAL A 13 -12.29 -1.65 -12.10
C VAL A 13 -12.74 -2.93 -11.41
N TYR A 14 -14.00 -3.02 -11.00
CA TYR A 14 -14.54 -4.23 -10.36
C TYR A 14 -14.70 -5.41 -11.32
N ALA A 15 -14.94 -5.15 -12.60
CA ALA A 15 -14.91 -6.20 -13.63
C ALA A 15 -13.49 -6.72 -13.93
N GLY A 16 -12.46 -6.05 -13.43
CA GLY A 16 -11.06 -6.40 -13.74
C GLY A 16 -10.57 -5.87 -15.08
N ASP A 17 -11.36 -5.03 -15.74
CA ASP A 17 -11.05 -4.50 -17.05
C ASP A 17 -9.86 -3.54 -17.02
N ARG A 18 -9.22 -3.42 -18.20
CA ARG A 18 -8.17 -2.44 -18.42
C ARG A 18 -8.77 -1.04 -18.54
N LEU A 19 -8.24 -0.11 -17.79
CA LEU A 19 -8.55 1.31 -17.96
C LEU A 19 -7.86 1.84 -19.22
N THR A 20 -8.55 2.74 -19.92
CA THR A 20 -8.01 3.43 -21.08
C THR A 20 -7.07 4.58 -20.66
N GLY A 21 -6.27 5.11 -21.57
CA GLY A 21 -5.47 6.32 -21.33
C GLY A 21 -6.32 7.50 -20.87
N ARG A 22 -7.50 7.68 -21.45
CA ARG A 22 -8.46 8.70 -21.03
C ARG A 22 -8.96 8.50 -19.60
N ASP A 23 -9.25 7.26 -19.19
CA ASP A 23 -9.64 6.96 -17.81
C ASP A 23 -8.52 7.36 -16.85
N SER A 24 -7.26 7.04 -17.19
CA SER A 24 -6.09 7.39 -16.38
C SER A 24 -5.87 8.89 -16.26
N GLU A 25 -6.07 9.65 -17.33
CA GLU A 25 -5.99 11.12 -17.32
C GLU A 25 -7.08 11.74 -16.44
N GLU A 26 -8.32 11.25 -16.55
CA GLU A 26 -9.44 11.71 -15.73
C GLU A 26 -9.25 11.36 -14.25
N LEU A 27 -8.67 10.21 -13.92
CA LEU A 27 -8.34 9.81 -12.55
C LEU A 27 -7.19 10.66 -11.98
N ALA A 28 -6.18 10.97 -12.78
CA ALA A 28 -5.06 11.84 -12.38
C ALA A 28 -5.53 13.28 -12.08
N ALA A 29 -6.58 13.74 -12.75
CA ALA A 29 -7.21 15.05 -12.53
C ALA A 29 -8.33 15.02 -11.46
N CYS A 30 -8.58 13.88 -10.80
CA CYS A 30 -9.68 13.74 -9.86
C CYS A 30 -9.31 14.34 -8.50
N ASP A 31 -10.17 15.23 -7.97
CA ASP A 31 -9.98 15.85 -6.66
C ASP A 31 -10.55 15.03 -5.50
N GLU A 32 -11.34 13.98 -5.79
CA GLU A 32 -11.95 13.14 -4.77
C GLU A 32 -11.00 12.03 -4.32
N LEU A 33 -9.99 12.44 -3.55
CA LEU A 33 -8.90 11.57 -3.12
C LEU A 33 -9.37 10.34 -2.34
N ALA A 34 -10.37 10.50 -1.46
CA ALA A 34 -10.91 9.39 -0.68
C ALA A 34 -11.59 8.31 -1.55
N TRP A 35 -12.33 8.72 -2.57
CA TRP A 35 -12.93 7.79 -3.52
C TRP A 35 -11.86 7.05 -4.33
N LEU A 36 -10.86 7.79 -4.81
CA LEU A 36 -9.76 7.22 -5.58
C LEU A 36 -8.94 6.21 -4.78
N GLY A 37 -8.63 6.54 -3.50
CA GLY A 37 -7.93 5.66 -2.59
C GLY A 37 -8.71 4.38 -2.31
N ARG A 38 -10.01 4.47 -2.01
CA ARG A 38 -10.87 3.29 -1.83
C ARG A 38 -10.83 2.38 -3.05
N LEU A 39 -11.02 2.93 -4.25
CA LEU A 39 -11.05 2.15 -5.49
C LEU A 39 -9.70 1.45 -5.76
N ALA A 40 -8.58 2.14 -5.51
CA ALA A 40 -7.24 1.58 -5.64
C ALA A 40 -6.97 0.50 -4.60
N ASN A 41 -7.43 0.68 -3.35
CA ASN A 41 -7.30 -0.32 -2.31
C ASN A 41 -8.13 -1.58 -2.61
N ASP A 42 -9.35 -1.43 -3.12
CA ASP A 42 -10.19 -2.56 -3.55
C ASP A 42 -9.51 -3.36 -4.67
N ARG A 43 -8.90 -2.66 -5.64
CA ARG A 43 -8.11 -3.30 -6.72
C ARG A 43 -6.88 -4.03 -6.17
N ARG A 44 -6.16 -3.43 -5.21
CA ARG A 44 -5.05 -4.06 -4.50
C ARG A 44 -5.51 -5.33 -3.77
N ALA A 45 -6.59 -5.22 -2.98
CA ALA A 45 -7.12 -6.31 -2.18
C ALA A 45 -7.58 -7.49 -3.03
N ALA A 46 -8.10 -7.26 -4.24
CA ALA A 46 -8.49 -8.31 -5.18
C ALA A 46 -7.30 -9.21 -5.61
N HIS A 47 -6.06 -8.70 -5.56
CA HIS A 47 -4.86 -9.44 -5.98
C HIS A 47 -3.99 -9.89 -4.81
N HIS A 48 -3.90 -9.09 -3.74
CA HIS A 48 -2.95 -9.29 -2.64
C HIS A 48 -3.62 -9.57 -1.28
N GLY A 49 -4.96 -9.50 -1.21
CA GLY A 49 -5.70 -9.69 0.04
C GLY A 49 -5.32 -8.59 1.06
N ASP A 50 -5.01 -9.02 2.28
CA ASP A 50 -4.53 -8.16 3.37
C ASP A 50 -2.99 -8.09 3.45
N ARG A 51 -2.28 -8.79 2.57
CA ARG A 51 -0.80 -8.86 2.58
C ARG A 51 -0.19 -7.59 2.02
N VAL A 52 0.85 -7.12 2.70
CA VAL A 52 1.76 -6.09 2.24
C VAL A 52 3.18 -6.63 2.35
N THR A 53 3.89 -6.69 1.22
CA THR A 53 5.28 -7.10 1.21
C THR A 53 6.21 -5.96 1.62
N PHE A 54 7.40 -6.29 2.12
CA PHE A 54 8.45 -5.30 2.31
C PHE A 54 9.83 -5.91 2.09
N LEU A 55 10.76 -5.07 1.65
CA LEU A 55 12.17 -5.39 1.43
C LEU A 55 13.04 -4.36 2.13
N ILE A 56 14.01 -4.81 2.93
CA ILE A 56 15.06 -3.97 3.51
C ILE A 56 16.36 -4.22 2.76
N GLY A 57 17.05 -3.15 2.38
CA GLY A 57 18.35 -3.25 1.70
C GLY A 57 18.37 -2.75 0.26
N ALA A 58 17.25 -2.27 -0.28
CA ALA A 58 17.21 -1.65 -1.59
C ALA A 58 17.11 -0.12 -1.48
N SER A 59 17.93 0.57 -2.26
CA SER A 59 17.96 2.04 -2.29
C SER A 59 17.11 2.63 -3.41
N GLN A 60 16.53 1.80 -4.27
CA GLN A 60 15.81 2.29 -5.45
C GLN A 60 14.55 1.48 -5.73
N VAL A 61 13.45 2.17 -5.94
CA VAL A 61 12.21 1.64 -6.47
C VAL A 61 12.11 2.06 -7.94
N SER A 62 11.69 1.14 -8.81
CA SER A 62 11.64 1.37 -10.26
C SER A 62 10.64 2.47 -10.68
N ASP A 63 9.60 2.71 -9.88
CA ASP A 63 8.58 3.73 -10.12
C ASP A 63 8.68 4.82 -9.04
N ARG A 64 9.63 5.74 -9.24
CA ARG A 64 9.76 6.91 -8.38
C ARG A 64 8.58 7.85 -8.59
N VAL A 65 7.69 7.87 -7.64
CA VAL A 65 6.91 9.07 -7.36
C VAL A 65 7.88 10.03 -6.68
N THR A 66 8.64 10.77 -7.49
CA THR A 66 9.73 11.64 -7.03
C THR A 66 9.22 12.82 -6.21
N GLU A 67 10.05 13.19 -5.28
CA GLU A 67 10.19 14.37 -4.44
C GLU A 67 9.37 15.62 -4.80
N ALA A 68 9.02 16.36 -3.76
CA ALA A 68 8.40 17.70 -3.79
C ALA A 68 6.92 17.81 -4.20
N ALA A 69 6.23 16.72 -4.49
CA ALA A 69 4.79 16.78 -4.68
C ALA A 69 4.07 16.88 -3.31
N ALA A 70 2.97 17.62 -3.26
CA ALA A 70 2.11 17.63 -2.08
C ALA A 70 1.65 16.19 -1.72
N PRO A 71 1.51 15.82 -0.43
CA PRO A 71 1.12 14.47 -0.03
C PRO A 71 -0.10 13.91 -0.76
N ALA A 72 -1.10 14.76 -1.00
CA ALA A 72 -2.30 14.39 -1.75
C ALA A 72 -2.00 14.00 -3.21
N GLU A 73 -1.01 14.63 -3.83
CA GLU A 73 -0.60 14.30 -5.19
C GLU A 73 0.16 12.97 -5.23
N VAL A 74 1.03 12.71 -4.26
CA VAL A 74 1.73 11.44 -4.11
C VAL A 74 0.73 10.30 -3.98
N LEU A 75 -0.26 10.42 -3.08
CA LEU A 75 -1.30 9.42 -2.89
C LEU A 75 -2.14 9.20 -4.15
N ARG A 76 -2.49 10.28 -4.86
CA ARG A 76 -3.20 10.20 -6.15
C ARG A 76 -2.40 9.40 -7.17
N ARG A 77 -1.09 9.65 -7.29
CA ARG A 77 -0.21 8.91 -8.23
C ARG A 77 -0.17 7.43 -7.91
N PHE A 78 -0.02 7.03 -6.65
CA PHE A 78 -0.07 5.61 -6.26
C PHE A 78 -1.41 4.98 -6.64
N ALA A 79 -2.53 5.65 -6.34
CA ALA A 79 -3.84 5.14 -6.68
C ALA A 79 -4.04 4.96 -8.20
N VAL A 80 -3.65 5.96 -9.00
CA VAL A 80 -3.73 5.90 -10.47
C VAL A 80 -2.83 4.79 -11.01
N THR A 81 -1.62 4.65 -10.48
CA THR A 81 -0.70 3.56 -10.85
C THR A 81 -1.33 2.20 -10.59
N ARG A 82 -1.89 1.96 -9.39
CA ARG A 82 -2.57 0.71 -9.06
C ARG A 82 -3.73 0.42 -10.01
N LEU A 83 -4.56 1.40 -10.30
CA LEU A 83 -5.72 1.25 -11.16
C LEU A 83 -5.33 0.97 -12.62
N GLY A 84 -4.18 1.47 -13.07
CA GLY A 84 -3.63 1.21 -14.41
C GLY A 84 -2.99 -0.18 -14.59
N ILE A 85 -2.67 -0.87 -13.48
CA ILE A 85 -2.03 -2.19 -13.51
C ILE A 85 -3.08 -3.29 -13.66
N ILE A 86 -2.79 -4.26 -14.55
CA ILE A 86 -3.55 -5.50 -14.68
C ILE A 86 -2.74 -6.63 -14.04
N GLY A 87 -3.42 -7.42 -13.19
CA GLY A 87 -2.82 -8.57 -12.52
C GLY A 87 -2.06 -8.24 -11.24
N PRO A 88 -1.33 -9.22 -10.67
CA PRO A 88 -0.76 -9.15 -9.33
C PRO A 88 0.61 -8.45 -9.27
N ARG A 89 0.85 -7.44 -10.11
CA ARG A 89 2.12 -6.67 -10.05
C ARG A 89 2.13 -5.75 -8.84
N HIS A 90 3.27 -5.65 -8.19
CA HIS A 90 3.47 -4.78 -7.05
C HIS A 90 3.47 -3.29 -7.42
N VAL A 91 2.94 -2.49 -6.52
CA VAL A 91 3.13 -1.04 -6.48
C VAL A 91 3.92 -0.74 -5.21
N SER A 92 5.18 -0.38 -5.40
CA SER A 92 6.12 -0.19 -4.30
C SER A 92 6.21 1.27 -3.87
N CYS A 93 6.34 1.50 -2.56
CA CYS A 93 6.62 2.80 -1.96
C CYS A 93 7.97 2.75 -1.23
N SER A 94 8.86 3.70 -1.54
CA SER A 94 10.14 3.85 -0.85
C SER A 94 9.95 4.60 0.47
N THR A 95 10.37 4.00 1.57
CA THR A 95 10.36 4.67 2.89
C THR A 95 11.53 5.65 3.06
N ALA A 96 12.51 5.64 2.15
CA ALA A 96 13.57 6.64 2.10
C ALA A 96 13.11 7.95 1.43
N ASP A 97 12.18 7.86 0.47
CA ASP A 97 11.69 9.02 -0.29
C ASP A 97 10.44 9.66 0.35
N HIS A 98 9.77 8.93 1.25
CA HIS A 98 8.52 9.36 1.87
C HIS A 98 8.58 9.21 3.39
N THR A 99 7.89 10.12 4.11
CA THR A 99 7.75 9.98 5.56
C THR A 99 7.02 8.69 5.93
N PRO A 100 7.27 8.10 7.12
CA PRO A 100 6.54 6.89 7.57
C PRO A 100 5.02 7.06 7.53
N ALA A 101 4.51 8.22 7.91
CA ALA A 101 3.08 8.52 7.87
C ALA A 101 2.52 8.52 6.43
N LEU A 102 3.27 9.05 5.46
CA LEU A 102 2.85 9.04 4.06
C LEU A 102 2.94 7.64 3.46
N ALA A 103 3.99 6.87 3.78
CA ALA A 103 4.11 5.47 3.36
C ALA A 103 2.96 4.62 3.92
N GLN A 104 2.59 4.81 5.20
CA GLN A 104 1.45 4.14 5.82
C GLN A 104 0.12 4.48 5.12
N LEU A 105 -0.13 5.76 4.82
CA LEU A 105 -1.32 6.17 4.07
C LEU A 105 -1.34 5.58 2.66
N ALA A 106 -0.18 5.50 1.98
CA ALA A 106 -0.08 4.98 0.63
C ALA A 106 -0.54 3.52 0.50
N LEU A 107 -0.45 2.72 1.58
CA LEU A 107 -0.99 1.36 1.62
C LEU A 107 -2.50 1.33 1.37
N ASN A 108 -3.23 2.35 1.82
CA ASN A 108 -4.67 2.51 1.56
C ASN A 108 -4.96 3.17 0.19
N PHE A 109 -3.92 3.50 -0.56
CA PHE A 109 -3.99 4.06 -1.92
C PHE A 109 -3.41 3.13 -2.98
N GLY A 110 -3.43 1.82 -2.70
CA GLY A 110 -3.09 0.80 -3.67
C GLY A 110 -1.63 0.33 -3.65
N VAL A 111 -0.79 0.86 -2.78
CA VAL A 111 0.54 0.32 -2.49
C VAL A 111 0.39 -1.01 -1.76
N ASP A 112 1.17 -2.00 -2.14
CA ASP A 112 1.20 -3.34 -1.53
C ASP A 112 2.63 -3.82 -1.23
N ASP A 113 3.63 -2.95 -1.44
CA ASP A 113 5.03 -3.27 -1.21
C ASP A 113 5.79 -2.04 -0.67
N LEU A 114 6.54 -2.22 0.41
CA LEU A 114 7.41 -1.19 0.96
C LEU A 114 8.88 -1.53 0.72
N VAL A 115 9.64 -0.56 0.26
CA VAL A 115 11.08 -0.71 0.07
C VAL A 115 11.80 0.23 1.02
N ALA A 116 12.61 -0.34 1.90
CA ALA A 116 13.32 0.38 2.94
C ALA A 116 14.84 0.35 2.75
N PRO A 117 15.57 1.38 3.18
CA PRO A 117 17.02 1.42 3.10
C PRO A 117 17.66 0.34 4.01
N PRO A 118 18.95 0.01 3.79
CA PRO A 118 19.62 -1.08 4.53
C PRO A 118 19.71 -0.89 6.05
N ASP A 119 19.64 0.35 6.51
CA ASP A 119 19.69 0.75 7.92
C ASP A 119 18.30 0.92 8.57
N ALA A 120 17.24 0.61 7.83
CA ALA A 120 15.88 0.69 8.37
C ALA A 120 15.65 -0.35 9.46
N ASP A 121 14.94 0.05 10.51
CA ASP A 121 14.50 -0.86 11.55
C ASP A 121 13.35 -1.73 11.03
N ARG A 122 13.57 -3.05 11.07
CA ARG A 122 12.58 -4.04 10.63
C ARG A 122 11.29 -3.97 11.43
N ASP A 123 11.40 -3.81 12.74
CA ASP A 123 10.24 -3.80 13.61
C ASP A 123 9.39 -2.53 13.37
N GLU A 124 10.01 -1.40 13.05
CA GLU A 124 9.29 -0.19 12.67
C GLU A 124 8.49 -0.40 11.37
N ILE A 125 9.06 -1.04 10.36
CA ILE A 125 8.36 -1.35 9.09
C ILE A 125 7.18 -2.32 9.35
N VAL A 126 7.40 -3.35 10.15
CA VAL A 126 6.36 -4.31 10.52
C VAL A 126 5.20 -3.62 11.25
N HIS A 127 5.50 -2.75 12.22
CA HIS A 127 4.48 -2.00 12.96
C HIS A 127 3.74 -1.00 12.06
N LEU A 128 4.44 -0.33 11.15
CA LEU A 128 3.82 0.59 10.19
C LEU A 128 2.76 -0.11 9.35
N ILE A 129 3.05 -1.33 8.88
CA ILE A 129 2.12 -2.14 8.09
C ILE A 129 0.94 -2.63 8.95
N TRP A 130 1.19 -3.10 10.19
CA TRP A 130 0.13 -3.51 11.11
C TRP A 130 -0.82 -2.36 11.47
N ASP A 131 -0.26 -1.20 11.77
CA ASP A 131 -1.05 -0.01 12.13
C ASP A 131 -1.91 0.50 10.96
N ALA A 132 -1.51 0.20 9.73
CA ALA A 132 -2.31 0.44 8.54
C ALA A 132 -3.43 -0.61 8.34
N GLY A 133 -3.45 -1.68 9.13
CA GLY A 133 -4.45 -2.76 9.07
C GLY A 133 -4.10 -3.90 8.13
N PHE A 134 -2.83 -4.05 7.75
CA PHE A 134 -2.36 -5.08 6.83
C PHE A 134 -1.44 -6.09 7.50
N ARG A 135 -1.22 -7.22 6.83
CA ARG A 135 -0.32 -8.29 7.26
C ARG A 135 1.05 -8.15 6.60
N PRO A 136 2.14 -7.90 7.38
CA PRO A 136 3.48 -7.75 6.84
C PRO A 136 4.05 -9.08 6.35
N VAL A 137 4.71 -9.03 5.21
CA VAL A 137 5.44 -10.15 4.60
C VAL A 137 6.81 -9.66 4.14
N GLU A 138 7.87 -10.14 4.75
CA GLU A 138 9.23 -9.84 4.32
C GLU A 138 9.56 -10.65 3.07
N ARG A 139 10.08 -10.00 2.04
CA ARG A 139 10.55 -10.63 0.81
C ARG A 139 12.04 -10.34 0.56
N ASP A 140 12.67 -11.16 -0.26
CA ASP A 140 13.99 -10.86 -0.84
C ASP A 140 13.89 -10.04 -2.13
N ALA A 141 15.04 -9.79 -2.76
CA ALA A 141 15.13 -9.02 -4.00
C ALA A 141 14.54 -9.75 -5.22
N ASP A 142 14.36 -11.06 -5.13
CA ASP A 142 13.79 -11.92 -6.16
C ASP A 142 12.30 -12.23 -5.92
N ASP A 143 11.64 -11.45 -5.04
CA ASP A 143 10.23 -11.58 -4.63
C ASP A 143 9.89 -12.88 -3.89
N ASN A 144 10.88 -13.63 -3.39
CA ASN A 144 10.61 -14.80 -2.55
C ASN A 144 10.25 -14.36 -1.13
N VAL A 145 9.26 -15.02 -0.55
CA VAL A 145 8.87 -14.78 0.84
C VAL A 145 9.97 -15.28 1.78
N VAL A 146 10.53 -14.37 2.57
CA VAL A 146 11.52 -14.67 3.62
C VAL A 146 10.81 -14.96 4.94
N ARG A 147 9.81 -14.14 5.30
CA ARG A 147 9.08 -14.27 6.57
C ARG A 147 7.70 -13.63 6.48
N GLU A 148 6.72 -14.28 7.10
CA GLU A 148 5.40 -13.72 7.39
C GLU A 148 5.32 -13.34 8.87
N TYR A 149 4.62 -12.23 9.17
CA TYR A 149 4.45 -11.73 10.53
C TYR A 149 2.99 -11.83 10.92
N ASP A 150 2.72 -12.57 12.00
CA ASP A 150 1.38 -12.67 12.55
C ASP A 150 0.94 -11.32 13.14
N PRO A 151 -0.37 -11.01 13.11
CA PRO A 151 -0.87 -9.80 13.74
C PRO A 151 -0.54 -9.79 15.25
N PRO A 152 -0.27 -8.62 15.82
CA PRO A 152 0.02 -8.51 17.23
C PRO A 152 -1.18 -9.02 18.06
N VAL A 153 -0.88 -9.78 19.13
CA VAL A 153 -1.92 -10.27 20.03
C VAL A 153 -2.75 -9.09 20.55
N PRO A 154 -4.08 -9.10 20.42
CA PRO A 154 -4.93 -8.02 20.87
C PRO A 154 -4.68 -7.64 22.33
N LEU A 155 -4.77 -6.34 22.65
CA LEU A 155 -4.55 -5.84 24.01
C LEU A 155 -5.41 -6.54 25.06
N ALA A 156 -6.63 -6.94 24.71
CA ALA A 156 -7.53 -7.69 25.56
C ALA A 156 -6.95 -9.06 25.94
N GLU A 157 -6.38 -9.78 24.98
CA GLU A 157 -5.76 -11.09 25.21
C GLU A 157 -4.45 -10.95 25.99
N ARG A 158 -3.62 -9.94 25.69
CA ARG A 158 -2.39 -9.65 26.45
C ARG A 158 -2.67 -9.34 27.91
N ARG A 159 -3.79 -8.67 28.22
CA ARG A 159 -4.23 -8.37 29.59
C ARG A 159 -4.83 -9.59 30.30
N ALA A 160 -5.37 -10.54 29.57
CA ALA A 160 -5.93 -11.81 30.11
C ALA A 160 -4.83 -12.81 30.45
N THR A 161 -3.62 -12.69 29.89
CA THR A 161 -2.49 -13.58 30.18
C THR A 161 -1.88 -13.15 31.52
N PRO A 162 -1.80 -14.05 32.54
CA PRO A 162 -1.17 -13.73 33.81
C PRO A 162 0.28 -13.29 33.60
N GLN A 163 0.65 -12.12 34.10
CA GLN A 163 2.05 -11.70 34.14
C GLN A 163 2.84 -12.70 34.97
N GLN A 164 3.87 -13.32 34.38
CA GLN A 164 4.85 -14.08 35.18
C GLN A 164 5.58 -13.07 36.08
N VAL A 165 5.23 -13.07 37.34
CA VAL A 165 5.97 -12.33 38.37
C VAL A 165 7.23 -13.15 38.65
N TRP A 166 8.37 -12.64 38.24
CA TRP A 166 9.66 -13.20 38.65
C TRP A 166 9.83 -12.93 40.14
N ALA A 167 9.84 -13.98 40.94
CA ALA A 167 10.15 -13.95 42.38
C ALA A 167 11.67 -13.98 42.59
#